data_458467e26cfa85793877e70aa5813490
#
_entry.id   458467e26cfa85793877e70aa5813490
#
_cell.length_a   1.000
_cell.length_b   1.000
_cell.length_c   1.000
_cell.angle_alpha   90.00
_cell.angle_beta   90.00
_cell.angle_gamma   90.00
#
_symmetry.space_group_name_H-M   'P 1'
#
loop_
_entity.id
_entity.type
_entity.pdbx_description
1 polymer ?
#
loop_
_entity_poly.entity_id
_entity_poly.type
_entity_poly.pdbx_seq_one_letter_code
_entity_poly.pdbx_strand_id
1 'polypeptide(L)'
;NGLRNYEHPAFGGWGGRYEPIESDPSVFLDAHDAGSRKQSQARWIRDVNADFMARLDWCVASEFDQANHAPTLKVNTDINLTVNSGEEFELNVEGTEDPDGNLVDLYWWVYQEAGTYKGSFPVQYQEGYTFKARAPEVDKTETIHVIVEASDFPATGPSLKNYQRFVITVNP
;
A
#
# COMPACT_ATOMS: atom_id res chain seq x y z
N ASN A 1 -8.60 -2.46 -3.47
CA ASN A 1 -7.89 -1.48 -2.63
C ASN A 1 -6.39 -1.32 -2.98
N GLY A 2 -5.91 -1.82 -4.12
CA GLY A 2 -4.55 -1.63 -4.63
C GLY A 2 -3.40 -2.28 -3.83
N LEU A 3 -3.67 -2.96 -2.73
CA LEU A 3 -2.65 -3.65 -1.91
C LEU A 3 -2.13 -4.94 -2.56
N ARG A 4 -2.80 -5.45 -3.59
CA ARG A 4 -2.38 -6.58 -4.42
C ARG A 4 -2.13 -7.88 -3.64
N ASN A 5 -2.74 -8.03 -2.46
CA ASN A 5 -2.60 -9.22 -1.63
C ASN A 5 -3.15 -10.51 -2.29
N TYR A 6 -3.95 -10.39 -3.34
CA TYR A 6 -4.44 -11.50 -4.15
C TYR A 6 -3.36 -12.10 -5.07
N GLU A 7 -2.26 -11.39 -5.33
CA GLU A 7 -1.16 -11.86 -6.17
C GLU A 7 -0.22 -12.80 -5.41
N HIS A 8 0.00 -12.49 -4.12
CA HIS A 8 0.84 -13.31 -3.26
C HIS A 8 0.47 -13.16 -1.78
N PRO A 9 0.34 -14.26 -1.01
CA PRO A 9 -0.02 -14.19 0.42
C PRO A 9 0.95 -13.34 1.27
N ALA A 10 2.25 -13.32 0.92
CA ALA A 10 3.27 -12.55 1.62
C ALA A 10 3.20 -11.03 1.36
N PHE A 11 2.38 -10.55 0.42
CA PHE A 11 2.24 -9.11 0.17
C PHE A 11 1.53 -8.40 1.32
N GLY A 12 0.53 -9.06 1.90
CA GLY A 12 -0.25 -8.48 2.98
C GLY A 12 -1.26 -7.44 2.51
N GLY A 13 -2.26 -7.24 3.32
CA GLY A 13 -3.38 -6.33 3.07
C GLY A 13 -4.36 -6.40 4.23
N TRP A 14 -5.61 -6.04 4.00
CA TRP A 14 -6.64 -5.98 5.05
C TRP A 14 -6.89 -7.32 5.76
N GLY A 15 -6.64 -8.45 5.08
CA GLY A 15 -6.69 -9.78 5.69
C GLY A 15 -5.41 -10.22 6.41
N GLY A 16 -4.42 -9.35 6.47
CA GLY A 16 -3.11 -9.68 7.04
C GLY A 16 -2.08 -10.10 5.99
N ARG A 17 -0.91 -10.48 6.45
CA ARG A 17 0.20 -11.03 5.67
C ARG A 17 0.50 -12.45 6.14
N TYR A 18 0.84 -13.31 5.21
CA TYR A 18 1.11 -14.71 5.47
C TYR A 18 2.51 -15.10 4.99
N GLU A 19 3.11 -16.05 5.67
CA GLU A 19 4.41 -16.62 5.30
C GLU A 19 4.36 -18.15 5.35
N PRO A 20 5.06 -18.84 4.41
CA PRO A 20 5.10 -20.28 4.41
C PRO A 20 5.87 -20.78 5.64
N ILE A 21 5.51 -21.96 6.15
CA ILE A 21 6.30 -22.61 7.19
C ILE A 21 7.51 -23.32 6.55
N GLU A 22 8.63 -23.36 7.30
CA GLU A 22 9.89 -23.96 6.82
C GLU A 22 9.74 -25.44 6.47
N SER A 23 8.93 -26.18 7.24
CA SER A 23 8.74 -27.62 7.06
C SER A 23 7.86 -27.99 5.87
N ASP A 24 7.00 -27.08 5.42
CA ASP A 24 6.10 -27.29 4.27
C ASP A 24 5.72 -25.95 3.63
N PRO A 25 6.35 -25.56 2.51
CA PRO A 25 6.07 -24.28 1.85
C PRO A 25 4.65 -24.13 1.29
N SER A 26 3.84 -25.19 1.29
CA SER A 26 2.42 -25.12 0.90
C SER A 26 1.51 -24.68 2.05
N VAL A 27 2.01 -24.70 3.28
CA VAL A 27 1.30 -24.29 4.49
C VAL A 27 1.72 -22.89 4.90
N PHE A 28 0.75 -22.01 5.08
CA PHE A 28 0.96 -20.59 5.44
C PHE A 28 0.44 -20.32 6.85
N LEU A 29 1.18 -19.50 7.58
CA LEU A 29 0.78 -18.94 8.87
C LEU A 29 0.77 -17.41 8.80
N ASP A 30 0.09 -16.77 9.76
CA ASP A 30 0.14 -15.33 9.94
C ASP A 30 1.60 -14.90 10.13
N ALA A 31 2.05 -14.00 9.28
CA ALA A 31 3.40 -13.45 9.32
C ALA A 31 3.56 -12.44 10.47
N HIS A 32 4.81 -12.21 10.89
CA HIS A 32 5.12 -11.20 11.89
C HIS A 32 5.35 -9.84 11.20
N ASP A 33 4.55 -8.83 11.58
CA ASP A 33 4.78 -7.44 11.25
C ASP A 33 5.05 -6.67 12.55
N ALA A 34 6.08 -5.84 12.57
CA ALA A 34 6.51 -5.13 13.78
C ALA A 34 6.61 -6.05 15.03
N GLY A 35 7.11 -7.27 14.84
CA GLY A 35 7.33 -8.25 15.92
C GLY A 35 6.08 -9.00 16.40
N SER A 36 4.94 -8.85 15.74
CA SER A 36 3.69 -9.52 16.16
C SER A 36 2.89 -10.05 14.97
N ARG A 37 2.39 -11.28 15.06
CA ARG A 37 1.47 -11.85 14.08
C ARG A 37 0.15 -11.09 13.97
N LYS A 38 -0.32 -10.55 15.09
CA LYS A 38 -1.54 -9.73 15.12
C LYS A 38 -1.38 -8.41 14.35
N GLN A 39 -0.17 -7.88 14.27
CA GLN A 39 0.09 -6.59 13.66
C GLN A 39 -0.08 -6.61 12.14
N SER A 40 0.09 -7.76 11.51
CA SER A 40 -0.15 -7.91 10.07
C SER A 40 -1.59 -7.60 9.64
N GLN A 41 -2.57 -7.79 10.56
CA GLN A 41 -3.97 -7.41 10.38
C GLN A 41 -4.30 -6.09 11.10
N ALA A 42 -3.81 -5.92 12.35
CA ALA A 42 -4.18 -4.81 13.21
C ALA A 42 -3.85 -3.43 12.61
N ARG A 43 -2.80 -3.35 11.78
CA ARG A 43 -2.43 -2.11 11.08
C ARG A 43 -3.53 -1.56 10.17
N TRP A 44 -4.40 -2.43 9.65
CA TRP A 44 -5.46 -2.09 8.70
C TRP A 44 -6.84 -1.93 9.34
N ILE A 45 -6.99 -2.28 10.61
CA ILE A 45 -8.32 -2.43 11.23
C ILE A 45 -9.14 -1.13 11.22
N ARG A 46 -8.47 0.03 11.30
CA ARG A 46 -9.15 1.33 11.24
C ARG A 46 -9.74 1.58 9.86
N ASP A 47 -8.98 1.28 8.82
CA ASP A 47 -9.36 1.49 7.43
C ASP A 47 -10.46 0.51 7.01
N VAL A 48 -10.35 -0.76 7.47
CA VAL A 48 -11.41 -1.78 7.29
C VAL A 48 -12.72 -1.33 7.93
N ASN A 49 -12.67 -0.81 9.17
CA ASN A 49 -13.86 -0.33 9.86
C ASN A 49 -14.45 0.91 9.19
N ALA A 50 -13.63 1.84 8.72
CA ALA A 50 -14.07 3.02 7.98
C ALA A 50 -14.80 2.63 6.68
N ASP A 51 -14.22 1.73 5.88
CA ASP A 51 -14.83 1.21 4.66
C ASP A 51 -16.16 0.48 4.96
N PHE A 52 -16.19 -0.31 6.04
CA PHE A 52 -17.42 -0.98 6.45
C PHE A 52 -18.53 0.01 6.81
N MET A 53 -18.21 1.06 7.57
CA MET A 53 -19.16 2.12 7.91
C MET A 53 -19.68 2.83 6.65
N ALA A 54 -18.79 3.22 5.72
CA ALA A 54 -19.19 3.85 4.47
C ALA A 54 -20.13 2.96 3.64
N ARG A 55 -19.88 1.64 3.61
CA ARG A 55 -20.77 0.69 2.91
C ARG A 55 -22.17 0.61 3.54
N LEU A 56 -22.27 0.79 4.86
CA LEU A 56 -23.59 0.89 5.51
C LEU A 56 -24.31 2.17 5.10
N ASP A 57 -23.59 3.30 4.99
CA ASP A 57 -24.16 4.56 4.51
C ASP A 57 -24.60 4.43 3.03
N TRP A 58 -23.82 3.76 2.17
CA TRP A 58 -24.21 3.48 0.77
C TRP A 58 -25.49 2.64 0.67
N CYS A 59 -25.76 1.74 1.63
CA CYS A 59 -26.97 0.92 1.63
C CYS A 59 -28.24 1.74 1.85
N VAL A 60 -28.16 2.91 2.48
CA VAL A 60 -29.31 3.77 2.80
C VAL A 60 -29.35 5.04 1.98
N ALA A 61 -28.24 5.44 1.37
CA ALA A 61 -28.17 6.58 0.45
C ALA A 61 -29.00 6.31 -0.80
N SER A 62 -29.79 7.28 -1.23
CA SER A 62 -30.57 7.19 -2.47
C SER A 62 -29.87 7.81 -3.68
N GLU A 63 -28.87 8.66 -3.42
CA GLU A 63 -28.07 9.36 -4.43
C GLU A 63 -26.58 9.24 -4.07
N PHE A 64 -25.71 9.35 -5.08
CA PHE A 64 -24.26 9.21 -4.92
C PHE A 64 -23.69 10.21 -3.90
N ASP A 65 -24.10 11.46 -3.96
CA ASP A 65 -23.61 12.57 -3.13
C ASP A 65 -24.05 12.53 -1.66
N GLN A 66 -24.84 11.53 -1.28
CA GLN A 66 -25.31 11.33 0.10
C GLN A 66 -24.40 10.44 0.95
N ALA A 67 -23.35 9.87 0.36
CA ALA A 67 -22.40 9.02 1.07
C ALA A 67 -20.98 9.26 0.57
N ASN A 68 -20.00 9.09 1.45
CA ASN A 68 -18.59 9.30 1.13
C ASN A 68 -18.01 8.13 0.33
N HIS A 69 -17.13 8.44 -0.62
CA HIS A 69 -16.41 7.49 -1.46
C HIS A 69 -14.90 7.69 -1.32
N ALA A 70 -14.14 6.59 -1.42
CA ALA A 70 -12.70 6.64 -1.29
C ALA A 70 -12.04 7.33 -2.51
N PRO A 71 -10.89 7.99 -2.33
CA PRO A 71 -10.11 8.57 -3.41
C PRO A 71 -9.77 7.57 -4.52
N THR A 72 -9.67 8.04 -5.74
CA THR A 72 -9.26 7.28 -6.92
C THR A 72 -7.80 7.58 -7.23
N LEU A 73 -6.92 6.60 -6.98
CA LEU A 73 -5.50 6.70 -7.31
C LEU A 73 -5.27 6.58 -8.81
N LYS A 74 -4.58 7.57 -9.38
CA LYS A 74 -4.11 7.54 -10.77
C LYS A 74 -2.63 7.21 -10.79
N VAL A 75 -2.31 6.00 -11.26
CA VAL A 75 -0.94 5.50 -11.29
C VAL A 75 -0.30 5.82 -12.62
N ASN A 76 0.82 6.54 -12.60
CA ASN A 76 1.54 6.99 -13.81
C ASN A 76 2.88 6.27 -14.01
N THR A 77 3.23 5.33 -13.13
CA THR A 77 4.47 4.54 -13.18
C THR A 77 4.11 3.05 -13.15
N ASP A 78 4.95 2.21 -13.74
CA ASP A 78 4.74 0.76 -13.65
C ASP A 78 4.71 0.29 -12.19
N ILE A 79 3.70 -0.50 -11.87
CA ILE A 79 3.52 -1.05 -10.51
C ILE A 79 4.50 -2.20 -10.19
N ASN A 80 5.19 -2.73 -11.18
CA ASN A 80 6.29 -3.68 -11.09
C ASN A 80 7.51 -3.07 -11.78
N LEU A 81 8.34 -2.39 -11.02
CA LEU A 81 9.53 -1.73 -11.54
C LEU A 81 10.76 -2.62 -11.34
N THR A 82 11.65 -2.66 -12.33
CA THR A 82 12.96 -3.31 -12.21
C THR A 82 14.04 -2.26 -12.37
N VAL A 83 14.97 -2.21 -11.43
CA VAL A 83 16.11 -1.29 -11.40
C VAL A 83 17.38 -2.05 -11.00
N ASN A 84 18.54 -1.47 -11.29
CA ASN A 84 19.82 -2.01 -10.82
C ASN A 84 20.24 -1.34 -9.51
N SER A 85 21.17 -1.98 -8.79
CA SER A 85 21.84 -1.42 -7.61
C SER A 85 22.31 0.01 -7.87
N GLY A 86 22.03 0.91 -6.95
CA GLY A 86 22.42 2.33 -7.03
C GLY A 86 21.63 3.18 -8.04
N GLU A 87 20.71 2.61 -8.82
CA GLU A 87 19.88 3.33 -9.78
C GLU A 87 18.81 4.18 -9.08
N GLU A 88 18.54 5.37 -9.61
CA GLU A 88 17.47 6.23 -9.12
C GLU A 88 16.15 5.84 -9.78
N PHE A 89 15.08 5.83 -9.00
CA PHE A 89 13.73 5.57 -9.50
C PHE A 89 12.71 6.55 -8.91
N GLU A 90 11.64 6.72 -9.65
CA GLU A 90 10.52 7.58 -9.28
C GLU A 90 9.20 6.82 -9.43
N LEU A 91 8.31 6.98 -8.44
CA LEU A 91 6.93 6.53 -8.50
C LEU A 91 6.04 7.76 -8.48
N ASN A 92 4.98 7.75 -9.30
CA ASN A 92 4.14 8.92 -9.49
C ASN A 92 2.66 8.54 -9.55
N VAL A 93 1.83 9.32 -8.82
CA VAL A 93 0.37 9.18 -8.77
C VAL A 93 -0.33 10.51 -9.03
N GLU A 94 0.26 11.39 -9.85
CA GLU A 94 -0.31 12.68 -10.19
C GLU A 94 -1.67 12.54 -10.90
N GLY A 95 -2.63 13.36 -10.51
CA GLY A 95 -4.00 13.28 -10.98
C GLY A 95 -4.87 12.33 -10.16
N THR A 96 -4.37 11.87 -8.99
CA THR A 96 -5.22 11.25 -7.95
C THR A 96 -6.24 12.27 -7.48
N GLU A 97 -7.48 11.86 -7.41
CA GLU A 97 -8.61 12.72 -7.07
C GLU A 97 -9.65 11.99 -6.22
N ASP A 98 -10.49 12.76 -5.55
CA ASP A 98 -11.62 12.25 -4.79
C ASP A 98 -12.92 12.43 -5.58
N PRO A 99 -13.77 11.39 -5.72
CA PRO A 99 -15.00 11.47 -6.51
C PRO A 99 -16.04 12.40 -5.90
N ASP A 100 -15.97 12.67 -4.60
CA ASP A 100 -16.86 13.59 -3.88
C ASP A 100 -16.29 15.01 -3.83
N GLY A 101 -15.09 15.24 -4.41
CA GLY A 101 -14.40 16.52 -4.43
C GLY A 101 -13.71 16.87 -3.11
N ASN A 102 -13.51 15.92 -2.22
CA ASN A 102 -12.79 16.13 -0.97
C ASN A 102 -11.28 16.33 -1.22
N LEU A 103 -10.60 16.98 -0.28
CA LEU A 103 -9.14 17.04 -0.28
C LEU A 103 -8.56 15.64 -0.12
N VAL A 104 -7.48 15.36 -0.82
CA VAL A 104 -6.76 14.09 -0.74
C VAL A 104 -5.38 14.31 -0.14
N ASP A 105 -5.05 13.54 0.89
CA ASP A 105 -3.70 13.42 1.43
C ASP A 105 -3.03 12.15 0.91
N LEU A 106 -1.76 12.24 0.58
CA LEU A 106 -0.94 11.14 0.05
C LEU A 106 0.19 10.83 1.01
N TYR A 107 0.20 9.61 1.50
CA TYR A 107 1.24 9.12 2.40
C TYR A 107 1.98 7.93 1.80
N TRP A 108 3.31 8.07 1.63
CA TRP A 108 4.19 7.04 1.09
C TRP A 108 4.94 6.32 2.22
N TRP A 109 5.03 5.01 2.12
CA TRP A 109 5.81 4.22 3.07
C TRP A 109 6.33 2.92 2.45
N VAL A 110 7.39 2.38 3.05
CA VAL A 110 7.99 1.10 2.65
C VAL A 110 7.45 -0.01 3.52
N TYR A 111 6.81 -1.01 2.90
CA TYR A 111 6.35 -2.22 3.60
C TYR A 111 7.53 -3.22 3.67
N GLN A 112 8.45 -2.97 4.59
CA GLN A 112 9.71 -3.69 4.67
C GLN A 112 9.52 -5.20 4.91
N GLU A 113 8.50 -5.58 5.70
CA GLU A 113 8.21 -6.97 5.99
C GLU A 113 7.75 -7.76 4.75
N ALA A 114 7.11 -7.09 3.78
CA ALA A 114 6.63 -7.74 2.56
C ALA A 114 7.72 -7.95 1.50
N GLY A 115 8.77 -7.11 1.48
CA GLY A 115 9.90 -7.26 0.57
C GLY A 115 10.93 -8.28 1.05
N THR A 116 11.87 -8.66 0.18
CA THR A 116 13.02 -9.50 0.55
C THR A 116 14.17 -8.67 1.09
N TYR A 117 14.35 -7.43 0.60
CA TYR A 117 15.33 -6.50 1.13
C TYR A 117 14.92 -5.98 2.52
N LYS A 118 15.77 -6.19 3.52
CA LYS A 118 15.50 -5.84 4.92
C LYS A 118 16.30 -4.64 5.44
N GLY A 119 17.20 -4.10 4.62
CA GLY A 119 17.98 -2.93 4.96
C GLY A 119 17.21 -1.60 4.79
N SER A 120 17.88 -0.50 5.06
CA SER A 120 17.44 0.85 4.71
C SER A 120 18.06 1.27 3.38
N PHE A 121 17.38 2.17 2.66
CA PHE A 121 17.90 2.76 1.43
C PHE A 121 17.59 4.27 1.38
N PRO A 122 18.33 5.05 0.60
CA PRO A 122 18.13 6.49 0.54
C PRO A 122 16.81 6.85 -0.14
N VAL A 123 15.83 7.34 0.62
CA VAL A 123 14.64 8.01 0.10
C VAL A 123 14.98 9.49 -0.06
N GLN A 124 14.93 9.99 -1.30
CA GLN A 124 15.31 11.37 -1.63
C GLN A 124 14.11 12.32 -1.47
N TYR A 125 12.90 11.82 -1.77
CA TYR A 125 11.68 12.60 -1.73
C TYR A 125 10.47 11.67 -1.58
N GLN A 126 9.56 11.99 -0.68
CA GLN A 126 8.31 11.25 -0.47
C GLN A 126 7.21 12.22 0.01
N GLU A 127 6.71 13.03 -0.90
CA GLU A 127 5.69 14.02 -0.58
C GLU A 127 4.73 14.22 -1.76
N GLY A 128 3.46 14.44 -1.46
CA GLY A 128 2.43 14.61 -2.46
C GLY A 128 2.41 13.45 -3.46
N TYR A 129 2.37 13.75 -4.74
CA TYR A 129 2.19 12.76 -5.80
C TYR A 129 3.42 11.92 -6.14
N THR A 130 4.57 12.20 -5.52
CA THR A 130 5.84 11.63 -5.97
C THR A 130 6.64 10.99 -4.83
N PHE A 131 7.21 9.81 -5.13
CA PHE A 131 8.22 9.15 -4.30
C PHE A 131 9.48 8.95 -5.15
N LYS A 132 10.63 9.46 -4.69
CA LYS A 132 11.94 9.30 -5.33
C LYS A 132 12.93 8.65 -4.39
N ALA A 133 13.64 7.66 -4.87
CA ALA A 133 14.65 6.96 -4.09
C ALA A 133 15.79 6.47 -4.99
N ARG A 134 16.89 6.09 -4.35
CA ARG A 134 17.97 5.34 -4.99
C ARG A 134 17.91 3.91 -4.50
N ALA A 135 17.93 2.95 -5.41
CA ALA A 135 17.97 1.53 -5.10
C ALA A 135 19.21 1.21 -4.24
N PRO A 136 19.08 0.34 -3.23
CA PRO A 136 20.22 -0.08 -2.43
C PRO A 136 21.19 -0.92 -3.27
N GLU A 137 22.45 -1.01 -2.81
CA GLU A 137 23.41 -2.00 -3.30
C GLU A 137 22.97 -3.37 -2.80
N VAL A 138 22.87 -4.35 -3.70
CA VAL A 138 22.50 -5.73 -3.39
C VAL A 138 23.40 -6.72 -4.09
N ASP A 139 23.72 -7.84 -3.42
CA ASP A 139 24.54 -8.93 -3.99
C ASP A 139 23.73 -9.96 -4.78
N LYS A 140 22.43 -9.94 -4.64
CA LYS A 140 21.45 -10.79 -5.34
C LYS A 140 20.17 -10.01 -5.60
N THR A 141 19.35 -10.48 -6.50
CA THR A 141 18.04 -9.85 -6.76
C THR A 141 17.19 -9.81 -5.49
N GLU A 142 16.75 -8.63 -5.12
CA GLU A 142 15.92 -8.35 -3.94
C GLU A 142 14.65 -7.56 -4.35
N THR A 143 13.63 -7.59 -3.50
CA THR A 143 12.39 -6.84 -3.72
C THR A 143 12.16 -5.82 -2.60
N ILE A 144 11.65 -4.66 -2.99
CA ILE A 144 11.20 -3.59 -2.08
C ILE A 144 9.73 -3.31 -2.40
N HIS A 145 8.90 -3.20 -1.36
CA HIS A 145 7.50 -2.85 -1.53
C HIS A 145 7.27 -1.43 -1.02
N VAL A 146 6.88 -0.54 -1.91
CA VAL A 146 6.45 0.82 -1.58
C VAL A 146 4.94 0.91 -1.71
N ILE A 147 4.28 1.49 -0.71
CA ILE A 147 2.84 1.72 -0.72
C ILE A 147 2.58 3.22 -0.66
N VAL A 148 1.68 3.70 -1.48
CA VAL A 148 1.03 4.99 -1.31
C VAL A 148 -0.39 4.77 -0.79
N GLU A 149 -0.77 5.55 0.21
CA GLU A 149 -2.12 5.67 0.73
C GLU A 149 -2.69 7.01 0.28
N ALA A 150 -3.87 7.00 -0.32
CA ALA A 150 -4.67 8.19 -0.58
C ALA A 150 -5.82 8.23 0.42
N SER A 151 -5.88 9.26 1.24
CA SER A 151 -6.91 9.45 2.26
C SER A 151 -7.72 10.71 1.93
N ASP A 152 -9.03 10.63 2.03
CA ASP A 152 -9.92 11.78 1.91
C ASP A 152 -10.12 12.52 3.24
N PHE A 153 -10.74 13.70 3.17
CA PHE A 153 -11.17 14.49 4.32
C PHE A 153 -12.64 14.90 4.13
N PRO A 154 -13.60 13.98 4.32
CA PRO A 154 -15.01 14.29 4.15
C PRO A 154 -15.49 15.24 5.25
N ALA A 155 -16.50 16.06 4.94
CA ALA A 155 -17.13 16.93 5.92
C ALA A 155 -17.89 16.15 7.01
N THR A 156 -18.36 14.95 6.67
CA THR A 156 -19.10 14.05 7.57
C THR A 156 -18.74 12.60 7.26
N GLY A 157 -18.87 11.72 8.23
CA GLY A 157 -18.55 10.32 8.06
C GLY A 157 -17.07 9.98 8.28
N PRO A 158 -16.68 8.74 8.05
CA PRO A 158 -15.31 8.30 8.19
C PRO A 158 -14.45 8.74 6.99
N SER A 159 -13.20 9.11 7.24
CA SER A 159 -12.19 9.22 6.18
C SER A 159 -11.93 7.85 5.58
N LEU A 160 -11.93 7.78 4.26
CA LEU A 160 -11.71 6.55 3.50
C LEU A 160 -10.34 6.56 2.86
N LYS A 161 -9.81 5.35 2.63
CA LYS A 161 -8.51 5.19 2.01
C LYS A 161 -8.55 4.27 0.80
N ASN A 162 -7.75 4.63 -0.19
CA ASN A 162 -7.35 3.72 -1.23
C ASN A 162 -5.83 3.62 -1.28
N TYR A 163 -5.30 2.56 -1.88
CA TYR A 163 -3.88 2.23 -1.84
C TYR A 163 -3.37 1.89 -3.23
N GLN A 164 -2.06 2.06 -3.41
CA GLN A 164 -1.34 1.40 -4.48
C GLN A 164 -0.03 0.84 -3.96
N ARG A 165 0.21 -0.44 -4.24
CA ARG A 165 1.49 -1.09 -4.02
C ARG A 165 2.32 -1.07 -5.27
N PHE A 166 3.56 -0.64 -5.14
CA PHE A 166 4.62 -0.81 -6.12
C PHE A 166 5.58 -1.88 -5.62
N VAL A 167 5.96 -2.79 -6.51
CA VAL A 167 6.98 -3.80 -6.24
C VAL A 167 8.21 -3.45 -7.08
N ILE A 168 9.29 -3.11 -6.40
CA ILE A 168 10.56 -2.73 -7.01
C ILE A 168 11.50 -3.91 -6.90
N THR A 169 11.87 -4.50 -8.03
CA THR A 169 12.91 -5.55 -8.13
C THR A 169 14.25 -4.88 -8.34
N VAL A 170 15.17 -5.09 -7.41
CA VAL A 170 16.53 -4.55 -7.48
C VAL A 170 17.48 -5.66 -7.87
N ASN A 171 18.19 -5.50 -8.98
CA ASN A 171 19.23 -6.40 -9.44
C ASN A 171 20.60 -5.91 -9.00
N PRO A 172 21.59 -6.83 -8.82
CA PRO A 172 22.99 -6.47 -8.55
C PRO A 172 23.59 -5.54 -9.57
#